data_f19f594e217afb13e900054764160aa0
#
_entry.id   f19f594e217afb13e900054764160aa0
#
_cell.length_a   1.000
_cell.length_b   1.000
_cell.length_c   1.000
_cell.angle_alpha   90.00
_cell.angle_beta   90.00
_cell.angle_gamma   90.00
#
_symmetry.space_group_name_H-M   'P 1'
#
loop_
_entity.id
_entity.type
_entity.pdbx_description
1 polymer ?
#
loop_
_entity_poly.entity_id
_entity_poly.type
_entity_poly.pdbx_seq_one_letter_code
_entity_poly.pdbx_strand_id
1 'polypeptide(L)'
;MRVTLLVMFLTSVISCAAFASTIGEVKIGSVLRDTPMHGFSGKTKEFSDFRGKPLIINVWASWCGPCQAEMPSMERLARKYGGKQFTVIGISTDDDGYAAAAILKKSRITFENFLDSNVVLENMLGANTIPLTILVDAHGRVLDKARGAYEWDSPEIIGGLESTFHIKLKH
;
A
#
# COMPACT_ATOMS: atom_id res chain seq x y z
N MET A 1 31.74 -52.54 36.15
CA MET A 1 31.08 -51.17 36.10
C MET A 1 31.00 -50.72 34.68
N ARG A 2 29.81 -50.75 34.10
CA ARG A 2 29.53 -50.24 32.74
C ARG A 2 28.88 -48.85 32.86
N VAL A 3 29.55 -47.78 32.40
CA VAL A 3 29.06 -46.43 32.37
C VAL A 3 28.34 -46.25 31.04
N THR A 4 27.03 -46.11 31.08
CA THR A 4 26.21 -45.84 29.90
C THR A 4 26.13 -44.31 29.69
N LEU A 5 26.75 -43.82 28.63
CA LEU A 5 26.73 -42.42 28.23
C LEU A 5 25.36 -42.12 27.55
N LEU A 6 24.54 -41.32 28.21
CA LEU A 6 23.25 -40.84 27.67
C LEU A 6 23.52 -39.60 26.84
N VAL A 7 23.47 -39.73 25.52
CA VAL A 7 23.57 -38.59 24.57
C VAL A 7 22.18 -37.96 24.43
N MET A 8 22.00 -36.80 25.05
CA MET A 8 20.79 -35.95 24.84
C MET A 8 20.89 -35.24 23.50
N PHE A 9 20.05 -35.64 22.53
CA PHE A 9 19.83 -34.88 21.32
C PHE A 9 18.91 -33.69 21.63
N LEU A 10 19.47 -32.48 21.62
CA LEU A 10 18.72 -31.23 21.69
C LEU A 10 18.16 -30.93 20.32
N THR A 11 16.89 -31.27 20.07
CA THR A 11 16.17 -30.87 18.84
C THR A 11 15.78 -29.40 18.93
N SER A 12 16.53 -28.56 18.23
CA SER A 12 16.18 -27.13 18.02
C SER A 12 14.95 -27.05 17.14
N VAL A 13 13.81 -26.70 17.72
CA VAL A 13 12.59 -26.39 16.97
C VAL A 13 12.74 -24.98 16.40
N ILE A 14 13.10 -24.87 15.13
CA ILE A 14 13.07 -23.61 14.39
C ILE A 14 11.60 -23.26 14.16
N SER A 15 11.07 -22.35 14.98
CA SER A 15 9.73 -21.79 14.78
C SER A 15 9.76 -20.89 13.56
N CYS A 16 9.32 -21.42 12.42
CA CYS A 16 9.08 -20.63 11.21
C CYS A 16 7.78 -19.84 11.44
N ALA A 17 7.90 -18.56 11.78
CA ALA A 17 6.75 -17.66 11.83
C ALA A 17 6.21 -17.49 10.39
N ALA A 18 5.24 -18.30 10.01
CA ALA A 18 4.49 -18.13 8.78
C ALA A 18 3.64 -16.86 8.93
N PHE A 19 3.98 -15.81 8.17
CA PHE A 19 3.07 -14.69 8.01
C PHE A 19 1.81 -15.22 7.32
N ALA A 20 0.70 -15.27 8.07
CA ALA A 20 -0.58 -15.68 7.54
C ALA A 20 -1.05 -14.62 6.51
N SER A 21 -0.94 -14.93 5.22
CA SER A 21 -1.57 -14.12 4.18
C SER A 21 -3.07 -14.35 4.20
N THR A 22 -3.85 -13.28 4.11
CA THR A 22 -5.31 -13.35 4.02
C THR A 22 -5.73 -14.14 2.77
N ILE A 23 -6.72 -15.03 2.88
CA ILE A 23 -7.22 -15.80 1.74
C ILE A 23 -7.73 -14.80 0.68
N GLY A 24 -7.18 -14.88 -0.53
CA GLY A 24 -7.51 -13.96 -1.63
C GLY A 24 -6.66 -12.68 -1.71
N GLU A 25 -5.72 -12.48 -0.79
CA GLU A 25 -4.77 -11.36 -0.87
C GLU A 25 -3.91 -11.44 -2.14
N VAL A 26 -3.80 -10.31 -2.82
CA VAL A 26 -2.91 -10.14 -3.97
C VAL A 26 -1.44 -10.16 -3.50
N LYS A 27 -0.63 -11.05 -4.08
CA LYS A 27 0.80 -11.19 -3.75
C LYS A 27 1.68 -10.31 -4.65
N ILE A 28 2.88 -10.00 -4.18
CA ILE A 28 3.94 -9.41 -5.02
C ILE A 28 4.16 -10.33 -6.23
N GLY A 29 4.27 -9.74 -7.42
CA GLY A 29 4.37 -10.43 -8.70
C GLY A 29 3.02 -10.75 -9.37
N SER A 30 1.90 -10.68 -8.64
CA SER A 30 0.55 -10.92 -9.20
C SER A 30 -0.06 -9.63 -9.76
N VAL A 31 -0.97 -9.78 -10.73
CA VAL A 31 -1.73 -8.65 -11.28
C VAL A 31 -2.93 -8.35 -10.37
N LEU A 32 -3.18 -7.07 -10.12
CA LEU A 32 -4.37 -6.60 -9.41
C LEU A 32 -5.63 -7.05 -10.15
N ARG A 33 -6.59 -7.59 -9.40
CA ARG A 33 -7.92 -7.91 -9.92
C ARG A 33 -8.75 -6.63 -10.00
N ASP A 34 -9.46 -6.46 -11.09
CA ASP A 34 -10.41 -5.36 -11.23
C ASP A 34 -11.51 -5.49 -10.16
N THR A 35 -11.73 -4.40 -9.47
CA THR A 35 -12.67 -4.29 -8.37
C THR A 35 -13.21 -2.87 -8.36
N PRO A 36 -14.53 -2.66 -8.33
CA PRO A 36 -15.11 -1.32 -8.29
C PRO A 36 -14.65 -0.52 -7.07
N MET A 37 -14.13 0.67 -7.30
CA MET A 37 -13.68 1.63 -6.29
C MET A 37 -14.55 2.87 -6.37
N HIS A 38 -15.23 3.22 -5.28
CA HIS A 38 -16.13 4.36 -5.22
C HIS A 38 -15.39 5.61 -4.75
N GLY A 39 -15.16 6.55 -5.67
CA GLY A 39 -14.43 7.79 -5.39
C GLY A 39 -15.25 8.81 -4.59
N PHE A 40 -14.60 9.59 -3.75
CA PHE A 40 -15.22 10.72 -3.03
C PHE A 40 -15.84 11.76 -3.96
N SER A 41 -15.44 11.80 -5.23
CA SER A 41 -16.04 12.64 -6.29
C SER A 41 -17.33 12.04 -6.88
N GLY A 42 -17.79 10.89 -6.41
CA GLY A 42 -18.93 10.15 -6.95
C GLY A 42 -18.65 9.31 -8.20
N LYS A 43 -17.41 9.28 -8.68
CA LYS A 43 -17.00 8.43 -9.81
C LYS A 43 -16.60 7.05 -9.31
N THR A 44 -16.99 6.02 -10.05
CA THR A 44 -16.50 4.65 -9.84
C THR A 44 -15.39 4.36 -10.86
N LYS A 45 -14.31 3.74 -10.41
CA LYS A 45 -13.20 3.27 -11.23
C LYS A 45 -12.80 1.85 -10.83
N GLU A 46 -12.00 1.22 -11.69
CA GLU A 46 -11.35 -0.06 -11.44
C GLU A 46 -9.83 0.08 -11.56
N PHE A 47 -9.07 -0.92 -11.12
CA PHE A 47 -7.60 -0.85 -11.21
C PHE A 47 -7.10 -0.82 -12.66
N SER A 48 -7.85 -1.39 -13.60
CA SER A 48 -7.54 -1.31 -15.04
C SER A 48 -7.56 0.11 -15.59
N ASP A 49 -8.34 1.04 -15.00
CA ASP A 49 -8.38 2.44 -15.41
C ASP A 49 -7.06 3.18 -15.15
N PHE A 50 -6.19 2.61 -14.33
CA PHE A 50 -4.88 3.19 -13.99
C PHE A 50 -3.71 2.55 -14.74
N ARG A 51 -3.97 1.60 -15.67
CA ARG A 51 -2.91 1.00 -16.49
C ARG A 51 -2.26 2.00 -17.43
N GLY A 52 -1.06 1.65 -17.92
CA GLY A 52 -0.26 2.49 -18.81
C GLY A 52 0.79 3.34 -18.10
N LYS A 53 0.69 3.48 -16.77
CA LYS A 53 1.70 4.13 -15.91
C LYS A 53 1.83 3.35 -14.61
N PRO A 54 2.98 3.41 -13.93
CA PRO A 54 3.10 2.91 -12.57
C PRO A 54 2.05 3.55 -11.65
N LEU A 55 1.57 2.78 -10.67
CA LEU A 55 0.54 3.20 -9.73
C LEU A 55 1.05 3.03 -8.29
N ILE A 56 0.85 4.05 -7.48
CA ILE A 56 1.07 4.03 -6.02
C ILE A 56 -0.29 4.04 -5.36
N ILE A 57 -0.59 3.00 -4.58
CA ILE A 57 -1.85 2.86 -3.84
C ILE A 57 -1.53 3.01 -2.36
N ASN A 58 -2.07 4.04 -1.71
CA ASN A 58 -1.95 4.26 -0.28
C ASN A 58 -3.25 3.87 0.43
N VAL A 59 -3.20 2.84 1.28
CA VAL A 59 -4.35 2.39 2.10
C VAL A 59 -4.23 3.03 3.47
N TRP A 60 -5.28 3.74 3.88
CA TRP A 60 -5.29 4.58 5.06
C TRP A 60 -6.68 4.65 5.71
N ALA A 61 -6.79 5.30 6.88
CA ALA A 61 -8.07 5.64 7.51
C ALA A 61 -7.97 6.97 8.27
N SER A 62 -9.11 7.62 8.50
CA SER A 62 -9.17 8.90 9.22
C SER A 62 -8.73 8.82 10.69
N TRP A 63 -8.89 7.67 11.31
CA TRP A 63 -8.48 7.40 12.71
C TRP A 63 -7.02 6.94 12.82
N CYS A 64 -6.32 6.73 11.71
CA CYS A 64 -4.94 6.25 11.67
C CYS A 64 -3.96 7.43 11.78
N GLY A 65 -3.39 7.65 12.96
CA GLY A 65 -2.42 8.74 13.20
C GLY A 65 -1.19 8.70 12.28
N PRO A 66 -0.49 7.55 12.15
CA PRO A 66 0.64 7.42 11.23
C PRO A 66 0.26 7.70 9.76
N CYS A 67 -0.95 7.29 9.31
CA CYS A 67 -1.43 7.59 7.97
C CYS A 67 -1.56 9.10 7.75
N GLN A 68 -2.15 9.83 8.71
CA GLN A 68 -2.26 11.28 8.63
C GLN A 68 -0.89 11.97 8.61
N ALA A 69 0.10 11.42 9.32
CA ALA A 69 1.46 11.97 9.38
C ALA A 69 2.18 11.89 8.02
N GLU A 70 1.99 10.83 7.24
CA GLU A 70 2.65 10.68 5.93
C GLU A 70 1.94 11.41 4.77
N MET A 71 0.64 11.72 4.91
CA MET A 71 -0.17 12.34 3.85
C MET A 71 0.45 13.60 3.23
N PRO A 72 1.04 14.56 3.99
CA PRO A 72 1.64 15.74 3.39
C PRO A 72 2.80 15.42 2.44
N SER A 73 3.65 14.44 2.76
CA SER A 73 4.76 14.01 1.90
C SER A 73 4.27 13.26 0.66
N MET A 74 3.25 12.41 0.81
CA MET A 74 2.59 11.74 -0.31
C MET A 74 1.94 12.75 -1.27
N GLU A 75 1.30 13.80 -0.75
CA GLU A 75 0.73 14.87 -1.57
C GLU A 75 1.83 15.65 -2.33
N ARG A 76 2.96 15.98 -1.67
CA ARG A 76 4.08 16.64 -2.35
C ARG A 76 4.66 15.77 -3.46
N LEU A 77 4.82 14.46 -3.21
CA LEU A 77 5.22 13.48 -4.21
C LEU A 77 4.24 13.45 -5.39
N ALA A 78 2.93 13.34 -5.09
CA ALA A 78 1.87 13.28 -6.10
C ALA A 78 1.82 14.57 -6.95
N ARG A 79 1.95 15.75 -6.36
CA ARG A 79 1.99 17.02 -7.10
C ARG A 79 3.19 17.16 -8.01
N LYS A 80 4.35 16.71 -7.54
CA LYS A 80 5.61 16.88 -8.29
C LYS A 80 5.71 15.93 -9.48
N TYR A 81 5.33 14.68 -9.31
CA TYR A 81 5.57 13.61 -10.28
C TYR A 81 4.29 12.93 -10.79
N GLY A 82 3.20 13.03 -10.03
CA GLY A 82 1.94 12.36 -10.34
C GLY A 82 1.30 12.82 -11.64
N GLY A 83 0.55 11.92 -12.27
CA GLY A 83 -0.11 12.11 -13.55
C GLY A 83 0.83 12.10 -14.76
N LYS A 84 2.10 12.46 -14.57
CA LYS A 84 3.13 12.45 -15.62
C LYS A 84 3.91 11.14 -15.65
N GLN A 85 4.49 10.75 -14.54
CA GLN A 85 5.44 9.62 -14.46
C GLN A 85 4.84 8.40 -13.76
N PHE A 86 3.94 8.60 -12.83
CA PHE A 86 3.12 7.58 -12.17
C PHE A 86 1.78 8.19 -11.71
N THR A 87 0.87 7.38 -11.25
CA THR A 87 -0.36 7.82 -10.61
C THR A 87 -0.31 7.51 -9.12
N VAL A 88 -0.90 8.38 -8.28
CA VAL A 88 -1.10 8.12 -6.85
C VAL A 88 -2.60 8.08 -6.59
N ILE A 89 -3.06 7.07 -5.87
CA ILE A 89 -4.43 6.98 -5.36
C ILE A 89 -4.42 6.62 -3.88
N GLY A 90 -5.44 7.06 -3.16
CA GLY A 90 -5.72 6.65 -1.78
C GLY A 90 -6.93 5.72 -1.72
N ILE A 91 -6.91 4.79 -0.77
CA ILE A 91 -8.06 3.95 -0.42
C ILE A 91 -8.28 4.10 1.08
N SER A 92 -9.41 4.74 1.45
CA SER A 92 -9.82 4.87 2.85
C SER A 92 -10.61 3.64 3.28
N THR A 93 -10.23 3.04 4.41
CA THR A 93 -10.94 1.92 5.05
C THR A 93 -11.89 2.40 6.15
N ASP A 94 -12.33 3.66 6.09
CA ASP A 94 -13.34 4.19 7.00
C ASP A 94 -14.72 3.57 6.68
N ASP A 95 -15.53 3.35 7.71
CA ASP A 95 -16.89 2.82 7.56
C ASP A 95 -17.79 3.79 6.79
N ASP A 96 -17.58 5.11 7.00
CA ASP A 96 -18.26 6.17 6.28
C ASP A 96 -17.27 7.21 5.71
N GLY A 97 -17.71 7.93 4.69
CA GLY A 97 -16.85 8.89 3.99
C GLY A 97 -16.68 10.25 4.69
N TYR A 98 -17.43 10.59 5.74
CA TYR A 98 -17.42 11.95 6.29
C TYR A 98 -16.10 12.28 6.99
N ALA A 99 -15.64 11.38 7.88
CA ALA A 99 -14.38 11.55 8.58
C ALA A 99 -13.19 11.55 7.60
N ALA A 100 -13.19 10.61 6.65
CA ALA A 100 -12.17 10.54 5.61
C ALA A 100 -12.15 11.83 4.76
N ALA A 101 -13.29 12.31 4.28
CA ALA A 101 -13.38 13.55 3.51
C ALA A 101 -12.88 14.77 4.30
N ALA A 102 -13.15 14.83 5.61
CA ALA A 102 -12.64 15.89 6.48
C ALA A 102 -11.10 15.87 6.56
N ILE A 103 -10.48 14.69 6.68
CA ILE A 103 -9.02 14.54 6.69
C ILE A 103 -8.43 14.92 5.32
N LEU A 104 -8.99 14.44 4.21
CA LEU A 104 -8.54 14.81 2.86
C LEU A 104 -8.55 16.33 2.66
N LYS A 105 -9.63 17.00 3.07
CA LYS A 105 -9.75 18.47 3.02
C LYS A 105 -8.73 19.16 3.93
N LYS A 106 -8.60 18.73 5.19
CA LYS A 106 -7.65 19.29 6.17
C LYS A 106 -6.21 19.19 5.67
N SER A 107 -5.83 18.03 5.11
CA SER A 107 -4.50 17.75 4.59
C SER A 107 -4.28 18.26 3.17
N ARG A 108 -5.30 18.88 2.56
CA ARG A 108 -5.28 19.44 1.19
C ARG A 108 -4.84 18.41 0.15
N ILE A 109 -5.29 17.17 0.30
CA ILE A 109 -4.97 16.06 -0.62
C ILE A 109 -5.68 16.31 -1.95
N THR A 110 -4.93 16.20 -3.06
CA THR A 110 -5.43 16.43 -4.42
C THR A 110 -5.43 15.18 -5.30
N PHE A 111 -4.67 14.15 -4.95
CA PHE A 111 -4.75 12.88 -5.65
C PHE A 111 -6.07 12.16 -5.34
N GLU A 112 -6.50 11.32 -6.27
CA GLU A 112 -7.80 10.65 -6.21
C GLU A 112 -7.88 9.68 -5.03
N ASN A 113 -9.01 9.70 -4.32
CA ASN A 113 -9.25 8.84 -3.18
C ASN A 113 -10.57 8.09 -3.32
N PHE A 114 -10.61 6.87 -2.82
CA PHE A 114 -11.74 5.94 -2.85
C PHE A 114 -12.11 5.51 -1.45
N LEU A 115 -13.39 5.21 -1.23
CA LEU A 115 -13.89 4.68 0.04
C LEU A 115 -14.10 3.16 -0.09
N ASP A 116 -13.58 2.41 0.86
CA ASP A 116 -13.73 0.95 0.98
C ASP A 116 -14.47 0.58 2.27
N SER A 117 -15.69 1.10 2.44
CA SER A 117 -16.53 0.89 3.63
C SER A 117 -16.89 -0.58 3.89
N ASN A 118 -16.72 -1.46 2.92
CA ASN A 118 -16.99 -2.90 3.04
C ASN A 118 -15.71 -3.73 3.17
N VAL A 119 -14.55 -3.11 3.36
CA VAL A 119 -13.22 -3.74 3.53
C VAL A 119 -12.85 -4.75 2.43
N VAL A 120 -13.42 -4.59 1.25
CA VAL A 120 -13.18 -5.48 0.09
C VAL A 120 -11.77 -5.27 -0.46
N LEU A 121 -11.39 -3.99 -0.67
CA LEU A 121 -10.07 -3.61 -1.16
C LEU A 121 -9.01 -3.83 -0.08
N GLU A 122 -9.31 -3.49 1.18
CA GLU A 122 -8.46 -3.76 2.34
C GLU A 122 -8.04 -5.23 2.39
N ASN A 123 -9.02 -6.15 2.34
CA ASN A 123 -8.77 -7.59 2.35
C ASN A 123 -7.99 -8.06 1.12
N MET A 124 -8.38 -7.60 -0.08
CA MET A 124 -7.72 -7.97 -1.33
C MET A 124 -6.26 -7.49 -1.39
N LEU A 125 -6.01 -6.30 -0.88
CA LEU A 125 -4.67 -5.70 -0.86
C LEU A 125 -3.81 -6.20 0.30
N GLY A 126 -4.41 -6.84 1.30
CA GLY A 126 -3.74 -7.33 2.50
C GLY A 126 -3.39 -6.22 3.48
N ALA A 127 -4.24 -5.19 3.58
CA ALA A 127 -4.03 -4.02 4.42
C ALA A 127 -4.49 -4.23 5.88
N ASN A 128 -4.24 -5.40 6.44
CA ASN A 128 -4.52 -5.75 7.84
C ASN A 128 -3.77 -4.86 8.86
N THR A 129 -2.83 -4.07 8.39
CA THR A 129 -2.13 -3.02 9.13
C THR A 129 -1.93 -1.84 8.20
N ILE A 130 -2.32 -0.65 8.62
CA ILE A 130 -2.19 0.60 7.87
C ILE A 130 -1.26 1.60 8.59
N PRO A 131 -0.61 2.51 7.85
CA PRO A 131 -0.67 2.64 6.41
C PRO A 131 0.01 1.49 5.67
N LEU A 132 -0.56 1.13 4.53
CA LEU A 132 0.05 0.22 3.57
C LEU A 132 0.13 0.92 2.22
N THR A 133 1.34 1.02 1.68
CA THR A 133 1.52 1.54 0.31
C THR A 133 1.95 0.42 -0.62
N ILE A 134 1.28 0.31 -1.75
CA ILE A 134 1.51 -0.73 -2.75
C ILE A 134 2.03 -0.08 -4.03
N LEU A 135 3.15 -0.59 -4.52
CA LEU A 135 3.76 -0.17 -5.77
C LEU A 135 3.37 -1.15 -6.87
N VAL A 136 2.84 -0.62 -7.97
CA VAL A 136 2.26 -1.41 -9.08
C VAL A 136 2.86 -0.93 -10.39
N ASP A 137 3.22 -1.85 -11.29
CA ASP A 137 3.73 -1.47 -12.62
C ASP A 137 2.61 -0.99 -13.56
N ALA A 138 3.01 -0.51 -14.75
CA ALA A 138 2.07 -0.02 -15.77
C ALA A 138 1.11 -1.09 -16.31
N HIS A 139 1.35 -2.37 -16.02
CA HIS A 139 0.51 -3.50 -16.42
C HIS A 139 -0.43 -3.98 -15.30
N GLY A 140 -0.37 -3.33 -14.12
CA GLY A 140 -1.17 -3.68 -12.96
C GLY A 140 -0.55 -4.76 -12.07
N ARG A 141 0.73 -5.10 -12.24
CA ARG A 141 1.43 -6.09 -11.42
C ARG A 141 1.99 -5.44 -10.16
N VAL A 142 1.71 -6.03 -9.02
CA VAL A 142 2.26 -5.61 -7.73
C VAL A 142 3.78 -5.85 -7.71
N LEU A 143 4.54 -4.78 -7.52
CA LEU A 143 6.00 -4.81 -7.43
C LEU A 143 6.49 -4.88 -6.00
N ASP A 144 5.82 -4.14 -5.09
CA ASP A 144 6.22 -4.07 -3.69
C ASP A 144 5.05 -3.65 -2.78
N LYS A 145 5.19 -3.90 -1.48
CA LYS A 145 4.25 -3.52 -0.42
C LYS A 145 5.02 -2.93 0.77
N ALA A 146 4.98 -1.61 0.94
CA ALA A 146 5.60 -0.90 2.04
C ALA A 146 4.59 -0.72 3.19
N ARG A 147 4.92 -1.22 4.39
CA ARG A 147 4.09 -1.11 5.60
C ARG A 147 4.65 -0.07 6.55
N GLY A 148 3.77 0.75 7.13
CA GLY A 148 4.15 1.86 8.01
C GLY A 148 4.30 3.18 7.26
N ALA A 149 4.45 4.26 8.04
CA ALA A 149 4.52 5.62 7.51
C ALA A 149 5.95 5.98 7.05
N TYR A 150 6.03 6.68 5.92
CA TYR A 150 7.28 7.14 5.31
C TYR A 150 7.18 8.63 4.93
N GLU A 151 8.34 9.28 4.78
CA GLU A 151 8.46 10.59 4.14
C GLU A 151 8.60 10.37 2.63
N TRP A 152 7.47 10.32 1.91
CA TRP A 152 7.36 9.84 0.52
C TRP A 152 8.12 10.69 -0.50
N ASP A 153 8.38 11.95 -0.21
CA ASP A 153 9.18 12.85 -1.07
C ASP A 153 10.64 12.99 -0.64
N SER A 154 11.13 12.15 0.29
CA SER A 154 12.54 12.10 0.65
C SER A 154 13.40 11.58 -0.50
N PRO A 155 14.67 12.04 -0.62
CA PRO A 155 15.58 11.55 -1.67
C PRO A 155 15.75 10.04 -1.68
N GLU A 156 15.74 9.40 -0.51
CA GLU A 156 15.87 7.96 -0.35
C GLU A 156 14.67 7.23 -0.98
N ILE A 157 13.45 7.64 -0.62
CA ILE A 157 12.22 7.04 -1.16
C ILE A 157 12.10 7.31 -2.66
N ILE A 158 12.44 8.51 -3.13
CA ILE A 158 12.45 8.84 -4.56
C ILE A 158 13.39 7.89 -5.31
N GLY A 159 14.61 7.68 -4.82
CA GLY A 159 15.56 6.72 -5.42
C GLY A 159 15.04 5.28 -5.42
N GLY A 160 14.35 4.87 -4.36
CA GLY A 160 13.65 3.58 -4.27
C GLY A 160 12.55 3.43 -5.32
N LEU A 161 11.71 4.46 -5.50
CA LEU A 161 10.65 4.48 -6.52
C LEU A 161 11.23 4.43 -7.95
N GLU A 162 12.30 5.19 -8.22
CA GLU A 162 12.99 5.12 -9.51
C GLU A 162 13.49 3.71 -9.82
N SER A 163 14.09 3.07 -8.81
CA SER A 163 14.61 1.70 -8.94
C SER A 163 13.48 0.70 -9.15
N THR A 164 12.42 0.76 -8.34
CA THR A 164 11.29 -0.19 -8.37
C THR A 164 10.49 -0.08 -9.67
N PHE A 165 10.25 1.14 -10.16
CA PHE A 165 9.50 1.37 -11.39
C PHE A 165 10.35 1.36 -12.66
N HIS A 166 11.69 1.25 -12.53
CA HIS A 166 12.65 1.36 -13.63
C HIS A 166 12.48 2.64 -14.46
N ILE A 167 12.27 3.77 -13.79
CA ILE A 167 12.07 5.10 -14.40
C ILE A 167 13.07 6.11 -13.82
N LYS A 168 13.19 7.27 -14.47
CA LYS A 168 13.88 8.45 -13.92
C LYS A 168 12.84 9.53 -13.65
N LEU A 169 12.75 9.97 -12.40
CA LEU A 169 11.85 11.04 -11.98
C LEU A 169 12.48 12.38 -12.38
N LYS A 170 11.92 13.01 -13.42
CA LYS A 170 12.41 14.31 -13.91
C LYS A 170 11.82 15.43 -13.07
N HIS A 171 12.68 16.30 -12.59
CA HIS A 171 12.32 17.51 -11.85
C HIS A 171 11.63 18.55 -12.73
#